data_c0c006ea217d844dd407ab0975a4483a
#
_entry.id   c0c006ea217d844dd407ab0975a4483a
#
_cell.length_a   1.000
_cell.length_b   1.000
_cell.length_c   1.000
_cell.angle_alpha   90.00
_cell.angle_beta   90.00
_cell.angle_gamma   90.00
#
_symmetry.space_group_name_H-M   'P 1'
#
loop_
_entity.id
_entity.type
_entity.pdbx_description
1 polymer ?
#
loop_
_entity_poly.entity_id
_entity_poly.type
_entity_poly.pdbx_seq_one_letter_code
_entity_poly.pdbx_strand_id
1 'polypeptide(L)'
;VQTCALPILRFSFWQAFLSALLSVVPAIFLARALYRRRFPGRLALLRLCAMTLILPVLVAVFGILSVYGRQGWLASLCQSLGLEWTFSPYGLQGILLAHVFFNLPMASRLLLQALENIPGEQRQLAAQLGMRGWHFFRFVEWPWLRRQIPPVAALIFMLCFASFATVLSLGG
;
A
#
# COMPACT_ATOMS: atom_id res chain seq x y z
N VAL A 1 15.69 8.74 31.61
CA VAL A 1 14.46 8.40 30.84
C VAL A 1 14.43 9.08 29.45
N GLN A 2 15.11 10.24 29.27
CA GLN A 2 15.10 10.97 27.98
C GLN A 2 16.04 10.41 26.89
N THR A 3 17.04 9.65 27.22
CA THR A 3 18.04 9.14 26.27
C THR A 3 17.55 7.99 25.38
N CYS A 4 16.50 7.28 25.77
CA CYS A 4 15.92 6.19 24.96
C CYS A 4 14.83 6.64 23.98
N ALA A 5 14.23 7.82 24.15
CA ALA A 5 13.13 8.29 23.31
C ALA A 5 13.59 8.67 21.89
N LEU A 6 14.76 9.28 21.75
CA LEU A 6 15.30 9.71 20.45
C LEU A 6 15.55 8.56 19.45
N PRO A 7 16.23 7.46 19.82
CA PRO A 7 16.41 6.34 18.90
C PRO A 7 15.09 5.66 18.53
N ILE A 8 14.12 5.59 19.44
CA ILE A 8 12.80 5.03 19.19
C ILE A 8 12.01 5.90 18.20
N LEU A 9 11.98 7.22 18.39
CA LEU A 9 11.35 8.16 17.47
C LEU A 9 11.98 8.11 16.08
N ARG A 10 13.30 8.05 16.01
CA ARG A 10 14.03 7.93 14.74
C ARG A 10 13.70 6.62 14.01
N PHE A 11 13.62 5.52 14.73
CA PHE A 11 13.22 4.22 14.17
C PHE A 11 11.77 4.25 13.69
N SER A 12 10.85 4.81 14.47
CA SER A 12 9.44 4.94 14.12
C SER A 12 9.24 5.79 12.86
N PHE A 13 9.97 6.91 12.78
CA PHE A 13 9.95 7.79 11.62
C PHE A 13 10.44 7.07 10.35
N TRP A 14 11.58 6.38 10.46
CA TRP A 14 12.17 5.65 9.35
C TRP A 14 11.25 4.51 8.87
N GLN A 15 10.68 3.77 9.80
CA GLN A 15 9.75 2.68 9.52
C GLN A 15 8.46 3.20 8.86
N ALA A 16 7.88 4.31 9.38
CA ALA A 16 6.68 4.91 8.79
C ALA A 16 6.96 5.45 7.37
N PHE A 17 8.11 6.06 7.16
CA PHE A 17 8.54 6.54 5.84
C PHE A 17 8.70 5.39 4.85
N LEU A 18 9.37 4.32 5.25
CA LEU A 18 9.57 3.13 4.41
C LEU A 18 8.23 2.45 4.08
N SER A 19 7.32 2.34 5.07
CA SER A 19 5.96 1.80 4.88
C SER A 19 5.16 2.64 3.90
N ALA A 20 5.23 3.96 3.99
CA ALA A 20 4.55 4.87 3.07
C ALA A 20 5.08 4.71 1.64
N LEU A 21 6.39 4.65 1.47
CA LEU A 21 7.02 4.46 0.16
C LEU A 21 6.62 3.12 -0.46
N LEU A 22 6.74 2.03 0.31
CA LEU A 22 6.39 0.67 -0.14
C LEU A 22 4.89 0.50 -0.44
N SER A 23 4.03 1.32 0.14
CA SER A 23 2.59 1.29 -0.13
C SER A 23 2.21 2.17 -1.32
N VAL A 24 2.76 3.38 -1.41
CA VAL A 24 2.38 4.36 -2.44
C VAL A 24 2.94 4.01 -3.81
N VAL A 25 4.19 3.54 -3.90
CA VAL A 25 4.81 3.22 -5.18
C VAL A 25 4.05 2.12 -5.94
N PRO A 26 3.77 0.94 -5.36
CA PRO A 26 2.96 -0.06 -6.05
C PRO A 26 1.51 0.39 -6.26
N ALA A 27 0.96 1.23 -5.36
CA ALA A 27 -0.39 1.77 -5.51
C ALA A 27 -0.55 2.62 -6.77
N ILE A 28 0.46 3.36 -7.20
CA ILE A 28 0.45 4.11 -8.46
C ILE A 28 0.26 3.18 -9.64
N PHE A 29 1.01 2.08 -9.69
CA PHE A 29 0.90 1.08 -10.75
C PHE A 29 -0.45 0.38 -10.75
N LEU A 30 -0.95 0.02 -9.56
CA LEU A 30 -2.25 -0.64 -9.41
C LEU A 30 -3.40 0.29 -9.79
N ALA A 31 -3.40 1.53 -9.34
CA ALA A 31 -4.40 2.54 -9.70
C ALA A 31 -4.43 2.77 -11.21
N ARG A 32 -3.26 2.87 -11.85
CA ARG A 32 -3.15 3.04 -13.30
C ARG A 32 -3.63 1.81 -14.06
N ALA A 33 -3.31 0.61 -13.60
CA ALA A 33 -3.79 -0.63 -14.20
C ALA A 33 -5.32 -0.73 -14.13
N LEU A 34 -5.91 -0.39 -12.98
CA LEU A 34 -7.36 -0.36 -12.77
C LEU A 34 -8.06 0.75 -13.59
N TYR A 35 -7.41 1.88 -13.79
CA TYR A 35 -7.93 2.97 -14.62
C TYR A 35 -7.98 2.60 -16.09
N ARG A 36 -6.91 2.00 -16.62
CA ARG A 36 -6.75 1.70 -18.04
C ARG A 36 -7.44 0.43 -18.50
N ARG A 37 -7.57 -0.56 -17.62
CA ARG A 37 -8.10 -1.88 -17.99
C ARG A 37 -9.49 -2.09 -17.42
N ARG A 38 -10.43 -2.33 -18.32
CA ARG A 38 -11.77 -2.85 -17.96
C ARG A 38 -11.73 -4.37 -18.15
N PHE A 39 -11.69 -5.11 -17.06
CA PHE A 39 -11.71 -6.58 -17.06
C PHE A 39 -12.84 -7.11 -16.18
N PRO A 40 -13.38 -8.31 -16.48
CA PRO A 40 -14.33 -8.95 -15.59
C PRO A 40 -13.64 -9.19 -14.23
N GLY A 41 -14.28 -8.78 -13.12
CA GLY A 41 -13.66 -8.83 -11.78
C GLY A 41 -13.06 -7.52 -11.26
N ARG A 42 -12.95 -6.45 -12.08
CA ARG A 42 -12.49 -5.13 -11.61
C ARG A 42 -13.31 -4.64 -10.41
N LEU A 43 -14.63 -4.81 -10.46
CA LEU A 43 -15.52 -4.39 -9.37
C LEU A 43 -15.30 -5.22 -8.09
N ALA A 44 -15.07 -6.52 -8.24
CA ALA A 44 -14.75 -7.40 -7.12
C ALA A 44 -13.43 -6.99 -6.45
N LEU A 45 -12.40 -6.70 -7.25
CA LEU A 45 -11.10 -6.22 -6.74
C LEU A 45 -11.25 -4.88 -6.01
N LEU A 46 -12.03 -3.94 -6.53
CA LEU A 46 -12.31 -2.66 -5.87
C LEU A 46 -13.07 -2.84 -4.55
N ARG A 47 -14.00 -3.80 -4.49
CA ARG A 47 -14.72 -4.16 -3.27
C ARG A 47 -13.78 -4.81 -2.25
N LEU A 48 -12.91 -5.72 -2.67
CA LEU A 48 -11.88 -6.30 -1.81
C LEU A 48 -10.94 -5.23 -1.23
N CYS A 49 -10.49 -4.29 -2.05
CA CYS A 49 -9.70 -3.14 -1.57
C CYS A 49 -10.47 -2.27 -0.57
N ALA A 50 -11.81 -2.21 -0.65
CA ALA A 50 -12.62 -1.49 0.33
C ALA A 50 -12.77 -2.27 1.64
N MET A 51 -12.85 -3.59 1.56
CA MET A 51 -13.00 -4.46 2.73
C MET A 51 -11.79 -4.43 3.65
N THR A 52 -10.58 -4.21 3.13
CA THR A 52 -9.38 -4.08 3.95
C THR A 52 -9.44 -2.93 4.96
N LEU A 53 -10.22 -1.88 4.66
CA LEU A 53 -10.46 -0.76 5.59
C LEU A 53 -11.42 -1.11 6.73
N ILE A 54 -12.24 -2.12 6.56
CA ILE A 54 -13.27 -2.55 7.53
C ILE A 54 -12.73 -3.65 8.43
N LEU A 55 -11.72 -4.40 7.95
CA LEU A 55 -11.12 -5.51 8.71
C LEU A 55 -10.45 -5.00 10.00
N PRO A 56 -10.76 -5.58 11.16
CA PRO A 56 -10.01 -5.30 12.38
C PRO A 56 -8.52 -5.64 12.20
N VAL A 57 -7.65 -4.73 12.62
CA VAL A 57 -6.19 -4.89 12.50
C VAL A 57 -5.71 -6.23 13.05
N LEU A 58 -6.26 -6.66 14.19
CA LEU A 58 -5.92 -7.94 14.81
C LEU A 58 -6.22 -9.14 13.91
N VAL A 59 -7.38 -9.15 13.24
CA VAL A 59 -7.75 -10.25 12.32
C VAL A 59 -6.76 -10.35 11.17
N ALA A 60 -6.34 -9.22 10.61
CA ALA A 60 -5.37 -9.23 9.52
C ALA A 60 -3.97 -9.63 10.00
N VAL A 61 -3.55 -9.21 11.21
CA VAL A 61 -2.28 -9.66 11.80
C VAL A 61 -2.29 -11.18 11.98
N PHE A 62 -3.37 -11.75 12.53
CA PHE A 62 -3.51 -13.21 12.64
C PHE A 62 -3.53 -13.89 11.27
N GLY A 63 -4.19 -13.30 10.27
CA GLY A 63 -4.17 -13.80 8.90
C GLY A 63 -2.76 -13.83 8.30
N ILE A 64 -2.00 -12.75 8.47
CA ILE A 64 -0.60 -12.66 8.02
C ILE A 64 0.26 -13.71 8.74
N LEU A 65 0.11 -13.87 10.06
CA LEU A 65 0.84 -14.88 10.82
C LEU A 65 0.48 -16.32 10.41
N SER A 66 -0.79 -16.57 10.07
CA SER A 66 -1.23 -17.89 9.60
C SER A 66 -0.66 -18.24 8.23
N VAL A 67 -0.41 -17.26 7.37
CA VAL A 67 0.13 -17.47 6.02
C VAL A 67 1.66 -17.46 6.02
N TYR A 68 2.26 -16.43 6.63
CA TYR A 68 3.71 -16.14 6.57
C TYR A 68 4.47 -16.60 7.82
N GLY A 69 3.78 -17.06 8.87
CA GLY A 69 4.42 -17.55 10.12
C GLY A 69 5.32 -18.76 9.89
N ARG A 70 6.13 -19.08 10.91
CA ARG A 70 7.04 -20.25 10.85
C ARG A 70 6.30 -21.58 10.65
N GLN A 71 5.04 -21.67 11.09
CA GLN A 71 4.13 -22.81 10.89
C GLN A 71 2.98 -22.45 9.93
N GLY A 72 3.15 -21.41 9.13
CA GLY A 72 2.16 -20.94 8.19
C GLY A 72 2.09 -21.80 6.91
N TRP A 73 1.05 -21.56 6.13
CA TRP A 73 0.83 -22.30 4.88
C TRP A 73 2.01 -22.20 3.91
N LEU A 74 2.65 -21.05 3.80
CA LEU A 74 3.81 -20.86 2.93
C LEU A 74 5.03 -21.64 3.43
N ALA A 75 5.23 -21.68 4.75
CA ALA A 75 6.33 -22.48 5.32
C ALA A 75 6.14 -23.97 5.05
N SER A 76 4.92 -24.50 5.24
CA SER A 76 4.62 -25.90 4.93
C SER A 76 4.73 -26.22 3.44
N LEU A 77 4.31 -25.29 2.58
CA LEU A 77 4.47 -25.45 1.14
C LEU A 77 5.94 -25.45 0.71
N CYS A 78 6.76 -24.55 1.25
CA CYS A 78 8.20 -24.50 0.97
C CYS A 78 8.89 -25.76 1.47
N GLN A 79 8.56 -26.28 2.66
CA GLN A 79 9.08 -27.54 3.17
C GLN A 79 8.73 -28.73 2.24
N SER A 80 7.49 -28.78 1.73
CA SER A 80 7.10 -29.84 0.78
C SER A 80 7.83 -29.78 -0.54
N LEU A 81 8.35 -28.58 -0.93
CA LEU A 81 9.15 -28.36 -2.13
C LEU A 81 10.66 -28.46 -1.88
N GLY A 82 11.09 -28.78 -0.66
CA GLY A 82 12.51 -28.89 -0.29
C GLY A 82 13.22 -27.53 -0.18
N LEU A 83 12.47 -26.44 -0.05
CA LEU A 83 12.99 -25.07 0.11
C LEU A 83 12.96 -24.66 1.58
N GLU A 84 14.05 -24.07 2.08
CA GLU A 84 14.08 -23.50 3.42
C GLU A 84 13.31 -22.18 3.48
N TRP A 85 12.33 -22.09 4.38
CA TRP A 85 11.58 -20.86 4.64
C TRP A 85 12.36 -19.96 5.61
N THR A 86 13.00 -18.93 5.08
CA THR A 86 13.83 -18.01 5.87
C THR A 86 13.11 -16.72 6.29
N PHE A 87 11.90 -16.48 5.76
CA PHE A 87 11.14 -15.27 6.10
C PHE A 87 10.57 -15.35 7.52
N SER A 88 10.87 -14.33 8.33
CA SER A 88 10.32 -14.17 9.66
C SER A 88 9.29 -13.03 9.66
N PRO A 89 8.01 -13.31 9.96
CA PRO A 89 6.98 -12.27 10.07
C PRO A 89 7.11 -11.45 11.36
N TYR A 90 8.09 -11.75 12.19
CA TYR A 90 8.37 -11.02 13.42
C TYR A 90 9.36 -9.90 13.18
N GLY A 91 9.18 -8.76 13.86
CA GLY A 91 10.01 -7.58 13.73
C GLY A 91 9.61 -6.64 12.60
N LEU A 92 10.58 -5.88 12.09
CA LEU A 92 10.35 -4.83 11.07
C LEU A 92 9.69 -5.34 9.80
N GLN A 93 10.06 -6.53 9.33
CA GLN A 93 9.53 -7.11 8.10
C GLN A 93 8.04 -7.41 8.20
N GLY A 94 7.58 -7.98 9.32
CA GLY A 94 6.17 -8.25 9.55
C GLY A 94 5.34 -6.97 9.69
N ILE A 95 5.88 -5.95 10.37
CA ILE A 95 5.24 -4.65 10.50
C ILE A 95 5.08 -3.99 9.12
N LEU A 96 6.14 -3.99 8.30
CA LEU A 96 6.09 -3.45 6.95
C LEU A 96 5.07 -4.19 6.07
N LEU A 97 5.05 -5.52 6.15
CA LEU A 97 4.09 -6.34 5.41
C LEU A 97 2.65 -6.00 5.79
N ALA A 98 2.35 -5.92 7.10
CA ALA A 98 1.04 -5.54 7.58
C ALA A 98 0.65 -4.12 7.13
N HIS A 99 1.54 -3.16 7.22
CA HIS A 99 1.30 -1.79 6.77
C HIS A 99 1.04 -1.72 5.27
N VAL A 100 1.82 -2.43 4.46
CA VAL A 100 1.60 -2.49 3.00
C VAL A 100 0.25 -3.14 2.69
N PHE A 101 -0.10 -4.24 3.37
CA PHE A 101 -1.37 -4.93 3.18
C PHE A 101 -2.59 -4.01 3.39
N PHE A 102 -2.56 -3.15 4.42
CA PHE A 102 -3.65 -2.22 4.70
C PHE A 102 -3.60 -0.96 3.84
N ASN A 103 -2.43 -0.39 3.66
CA ASN A 103 -2.27 0.94 3.07
C ASN A 103 -2.26 0.92 1.54
N LEU A 104 -1.77 -0.16 0.92
CA LEU A 104 -1.71 -0.28 -0.55
C LEU A 104 -3.11 -0.23 -1.20
N PRO A 105 -4.14 -0.98 -0.72
CA PRO A 105 -5.48 -0.89 -1.27
C PRO A 105 -6.09 0.50 -1.11
N MET A 106 -5.89 1.13 0.05
CA MET A 106 -6.38 2.48 0.34
C MET A 106 -5.72 3.51 -0.58
N ALA A 107 -4.39 3.50 -0.68
CA ALA A 107 -3.64 4.37 -1.59
C ALA A 107 -4.07 4.20 -3.04
N SER A 108 -4.25 2.95 -3.48
CA SER A 108 -4.67 2.63 -4.84
C SER A 108 -6.05 3.20 -5.17
N ARG A 109 -6.99 3.17 -4.22
CA ARG A 109 -8.32 3.76 -4.40
C ARG A 109 -8.28 5.27 -4.50
N LEU A 110 -7.51 5.95 -3.62
CA LEU A 110 -7.38 7.40 -3.64
C LEU A 110 -6.71 7.88 -4.93
N LEU A 111 -5.68 7.19 -5.38
CA LEU A 111 -5.01 7.51 -6.64
C LEU A 111 -5.87 7.18 -7.86
N LEU A 112 -6.65 6.09 -7.82
CA LEU A 112 -7.61 5.77 -8.87
C LEU A 112 -8.68 6.85 -8.99
N GLN A 113 -9.22 7.33 -7.87
CA GLN A 113 -10.19 8.41 -7.85
C GLN A 113 -9.63 9.69 -8.49
N ALA A 114 -8.34 10.00 -8.23
CA ALA A 114 -7.69 11.12 -8.90
C ALA A 114 -7.64 10.97 -10.43
N LEU A 115 -7.39 9.76 -10.93
CA LEU A 115 -7.40 9.46 -12.36
C LEU A 115 -8.81 9.48 -12.96
N GLU A 116 -9.82 9.04 -12.21
CA GLU A 116 -11.23 9.06 -12.65
C GLU A 116 -11.77 10.49 -12.73
N ASN A 117 -11.22 11.42 -11.95
CA ASN A 117 -11.58 12.85 -11.98
C ASN A 117 -10.96 13.62 -13.17
N ILE A 118 -10.14 12.99 -14.03
CA ILE A 118 -9.60 13.64 -15.23
C ILE A 118 -10.77 14.03 -16.14
N PRO A 119 -10.95 15.32 -16.52
CA PRO A 119 -12.03 15.78 -17.36
C PRO A 119 -12.09 15.05 -18.71
N GLY A 120 -13.30 14.77 -19.18
CA GLY A 120 -13.52 14.11 -20.46
C GLY A 120 -12.89 14.88 -21.64
N GLU A 121 -12.95 16.21 -21.57
CA GLU A 121 -12.35 17.11 -22.57
C GLU A 121 -10.83 16.90 -22.72
N GLN A 122 -10.12 16.77 -21.62
CA GLN A 122 -8.67 16.49 -21.66
C GLN A 122 -8.37 15.15 -22.31
N ARG A 123 -9.21 14.14 -22.05
CA ARG A 123 -9.07 12.81 -22.66
C ARG A 123 -9.38 12.84 -24.15
N GLN A 124 -10.42 13.58 -24.56
CA GLN A 124 -10.77 13.78 -25.96
C GLN A 124 -9.68 14.53 -26.73
N LEU A 125 -9.17 15.62 -26.15
CA LEU A 125 -8.07 16.38 -26.75
C LEU A 125 -6.81 15.52 -26.94
N ALA A 126 -6.45 14.74 -25.92
CA ALA A 126 -5.33 13.81 -26.02
C ALA A 126 -5.54 12.74 -27.11
N ALA A 127 -6.77 12.27 -27.28
CA ALA A 127 -7.12 11.32 -28.34
C ALA A 127 -7.02 11.95 -29.72
N GLN A 128 -7.49 13.20 -29.90
CA GLN A 128 -7.36 13.96 -31.15
C GLN A 128 -5.89 14.22 -31.53
N LEU A 129 -5.02 14.46 -30.53
CA LEU A 129 -3.57 14.62 -30.71
C LEU A 129 -2.84 13.29 -30.89
N GLY A 130 -3.55 12.17 -30.97
CA GLY A 130 -2.96 10.83 -31.12
C GLY A 130 -2.09 10.38 -29.94
N MET A 131 -2.23 11.01 -28.76
CA MET A 131 -1.44 10.64 -27.58
C MET A 131 -1.78 9.25 -27.07
N ARG A 132 -0.82 8.33 -27.05
CA ARG A 132 -0.98 6.96 -26.57
C ARG A 132 0.18 6.57 -25.67
N GLY A 133 -0.01 5.51 -24.89
CA GLY A 133 1.04 4.88 -24.09
C GLY A 133 1.69 5.82 -23.10
N TRP A 134 3.01 6.05 -23.27
CA TRP A 134 3.83 6.87 -22.39
C TRP A 134 3.51 8.37 -22.47
N HIS A 135 3.21 8.89 -23.67
CA HIS A 135 2.85 10.31 -23.84
C HIS A 135 1.55 10.65 -23.10
N PHE A 136 0.52 9.79 -23.21
CA PHE A 136 -0.72 9.96 -22.46
C PHE A 136 -0.47 9.92 -20.94
N PHE A 137 0.38 8.99 -20.47
CA PHE A 137 0.74 8.95 -19.05
C PHE A 137 1.41 10.27 -18.62
N ARG A 138 2.45 10.69 -19.29
CA ARG A 138 3.26 11.85 -18.89
C ARG A 138 2.49 13.17 -18.89
N PHE A 139 1.63 13.38 -19.89
CA PHE A 139 0.97 14.67 -20.09
C PHE A 139 -0.45 14.74 -19.54
N VAL A 140 -1.15 13.61 -19.38
CA VAL A 140 -2.55 13.56 -18.92
C VAL A 140 -2.65 12.96 -17.52
N GLU A 141 -2.15 11.72 -17.30
CA GLU A 141 -2.33 11.02 -16.03
C GLU A 141 -1.39 11.55 -14.93
N TRP A 142 -0.10 11.76 -15.24
CA TRP A 142 0.92 12.15 -14.27
C TRP A 142 0.65 13.49 -13.57
N PRO A 143 0.18 14.56 -14.26
CA PRO A 143 -0.14 15.82 -13.58
C PRO A 143 -1.21 15.67 -12.49
N TRP A 144 -2.18 14.77 -12.68
CA TRP A 144 -3.20 14.46 -11.70
C TRP A 144 -2.66 13.61 -10.55
N LEU A 145 -1.90 12.57 -10.87
CA LEU A 145 -1.26 11.72 -9.88
C LEU A 145 -0.30 12.49 -8.97
N ARG A 146 0.59 13.29 -9.54
CA ARG A 146 1.59 14.04 -8.76
C ARG A 146 0.99 15.00 -7.75
N ARG A 147 -0.20 15.51 -8.01
CA ARG A 147 -0.92 16.37 -7.05
C ARG A 147 -1.51 15.55 -5.89
N GLN A 148 -1.88 14.32 -6.15
CA GLN A 148 -2.52 13.44 -5.16
C GLN A 148 -1.51 12.57 -4.38
N ILE A 149 -0.32 12.31 -4.91
CA ILE A 149 0.70 11.50 -4.24
C ILE A 149 1.11 12.09 -2.89
N PRO A 150 1.44 13.39 -2.74
CA PRO A 150 1.87 13.94 -1.46
C PRO A 150 0.83 13.80 -0.34
N PRO A 151 -0.45 14.18 -0.53
CA PRO A 151 -1.44 14.02 0.53
C PRO A 151 -1.72 12.55 0.86
N VAL A 152 -1.70 11.64 -0.12
CA VAL A 152 -1.85 10.20 0.12
C VAL A 152 -0.66 9.65 0.89
N ALA A 153 0.56 10.03 0.52
CA ALA A 153 1.77 9.61 1.22
C ALA A 153 1.80 10.16 2.66
N ALA A 154 1.42 11.42 2.87
CA ALA A 154 1.32 12.03 4.18
C ALA A 154 0.29 11.31 5.06
N LEU A 155 -0.88 11.00 4.52
CA LEU A 155 -1.93 10.25 5.23
C LEU A 155 -1.42 8.88 5.67
N ILE A 156 -0.80 8.11 4.77
CA ILE A 156 -0.25 6.78 5.10
C ILE A 156 0.88 6.90 6.12
N PHE A 157 1.77 7.88 5.96
CA PHE A 157 2.84 8.14 6.91
C PHE A 157 2.28 8.40 8.32
N MET A 158 1.26 9.26 8.44
CA MET A 158 0.60 9.56 9.71
C MET A 158 -0.03 8.32 10.35
N LEU A 159 -0.72 7.50 9.54
CA LEU A 159 -1.34 6.26 10.03
C LEU A 159 -0.29 5.26 10.52
N CYS A 160 0.80 5.06 9.77
CA CYS A 160 1.88 4.17 10.17
C CYS A 160 2.62 4.66 11.42
N PHE A 161 2.84 5.96 11.50
CA PHE A 161 3.50 6.58 12.66
C PHE A 161 2.64 6.48 13.93
N ALA A 162 1.33 6.77 13.82
CA ALA A 162 0.40 6.66 14.93
C ALA A 162 0.23 5.21 15.42
N SER A 163 0.14 4.25 14.51
CA SER A 163 0.04 2.81 14.84
C SER A 163 1.25 2.32 15.64
N PHE A 164 2.46 2.75 15.27
CA PHE A 164 3.67 2.36 15.98
C PHE A 164 3.75 3.02 17.37
N ALA A 165 3.37 4.28 17.48
CA ALA A 165 3.35 4.99 18.76
C ALA A 165 2.37 4.34 19.76
N THR A 166 1.20 3.88 19.30
CA THR A 166 0.23 3.19 20.16
C THR A 166 0.75 1.83 20.66
N VAL A 167 1.40 1.05 19.81
CA VAL A 167 2.00 -0.24 20.22
C VAL A 167 3.09 -0.02 21.27
N LEU A 168 3.95 1.00 21.11
CA LEU A 168 4.98 1.34 22.07
C LEU A 168 4.43 1.90 23.39
N SER A 169 3.35 2.69 23.34
CA SER A 169 2.77 3.29 24.56
C SER A 169 1.96 2.30 25.39
N LEU A 170 1.42 1.25 24.75
CA LEU A 170 0.60 0.23 25.42
C LEU A 170 1.38 -1.05 25.73
N GLY A 171 2.57 -1.23 25.15
CA GLY A 171 3.44 -2.41 25.32
C GLY A 171 4.60 -2.19 26.28
N GLY A 172 4.62 -1.07 27.05
CA GLY A 172 5.61 -0.76 28.05
C GLY A 172 5.34 -1.41 29.41
#